data_2f3ca467b86c2735039710fc831fd702
#
_entry.id   2f3ca467b86c2735039710fc831fd702
#
_cell.length_a   1.000
_cell.length_b   1.000
_cell.length_c   1.000
_cell.angle_alpha   90.00
_cell.angle_beta   90.00
_cell.angle_gamma   90.00
#
_symmetry.space_group_name_H-M   'P 1'
#
loop_
_entity.id
_entity.type
_entity.pdbx_description
1 polymer ?
#
loop_
_entity_poly.entity_id
_entity_poly.type
_entity_poly.pdbx_seq_one_letter_code
_entity_poly.pdbx_strand_id
1 'polypeptide(L)'
;MARYREEGISKADSFLLQECGALRLPDSEAQSVEGRDLVAGWQLVMKTPAAQRRVNVCVDHQFPFSLPHFFLLDSPPLLTWPHVEEDGLLCLLSRSAVAKFRQPADVIGELLRDAYRLICDCESGANQADFRTEFYSYWNRGLSTEEEKLRSLLVAGGPSRLVQIWRGKTRSVVGESEAQVRNWLRNLHGNKPQFDSTDAACLLWIKEPMLPGEYPKTAADLYRIAGSISGGTELLESFAKLGSSPFYFLIGAESGNGPCLAAVRAHKPVSKDVRGKTRDRANNGFRPGKVPPQLQTQRLFSSDASANRMQVERVDAEWIHGRGQDPRQKELGAKTVILFGSGSVGAPVGHQLAMAGVGQIMAVDPANLSWANVGRHPLGADHVGTRKAIALAEIWRKAYPHARFEGFDSTSHRFLAEHPELVAKADLIICATADWKSELELNLRQRGGEIAAPILYAWTEPNACAGHAVLIIPNSPCLQCGFSLSGDCKLQVTAWPGEKKQQTEPACGAVFQPYGPIELLGTISVAASLALDALLGKVKAATQRIWAGPESLLTEAGGIWSKEWISGNMERGKGGFQEERVWERDPLCDVCGGSDPAIRLSSKSDNPNNVSSSTLPS
;
A
#
# COMPACT_ATOMS: atom_id res chain seq x y z
N MET A 1 9.70 3.41 33.55
CA MET A 1 8.42 2.76 33.16
C MET A 1 7.66 2.23 34.37
N ALA A 2 8.23 1.39 35.25
CA ALA A 2 7.52 0.83 36.43
C ALA A 2 6.83 1.88 37.31
N ARG A 3 7.57 2.94 37.71
CA ARG A 3 7.02 4.04 38.52
C ARG A 3 5.79 4.73 37.90
N TYR A 4 5.82 5.00 36.59
CA TYR A 4 4.67 5.63 35.90
C TYR A 4 3.46 4.69 35.86
N ARG A 5 3.71 3.38 35.72
CA ARG A 5 2.64 2.36 35.74
C ARG A 5 1.99 2.29 37.12
N GLU A 6 2.78 2.21 38.18
CA GLU A 6 2.26 2.20 39.56
C GLU A 6 1.44 3.46 39.88
N GLU A 7 1.94 4.63 39.50
CA GLU A 7 1.21 5.90 39.65
C GLU A 7 -0.07 5.91 38.81
N GLY A 8 -0.01 5.42 37.56
CA GLY A 8 -1.16 5.29 36.67
C GLY A 8 -2.24 4.36 37.23
N ILE A 9 -1.84 3.18 37.71
CA ILE A 9 -2.76 2.22 38.37
C ILE A 9 -3.37 2.82 39.62
N SER A 10 -2.60 3.51 40.47
CA SER A 10 -3.11 4.18 41.66
C SER A 10 -4.18 5.24 41.34
N LYS A 11 -3.97 6.02 40.26
CA LYS A 11 -5.00 6.97 39.78
C LYS A 11 -6.23 6.27 39.24
N ALA A 12 -6.05 5.15 38.52
CA ALA A 12 -7.15 4.32 38.02
C ALA A 12 -7.94 3.70 39.20
N ASP A 13 -7.24 3.19 40.24
CA ASP A 13 -7.86 2.68 41.47
C ASP A 13 -8.73 3.75 42.12
N SER A 14 -8.20 4.95 42.33
CA SER A 14 -8.96 6.04 42.97
C SER A 14 -10.23 6.36 42.20
N PHE A 15 -10.15 6.47 40.88
CA PHE A 15 -11.30 6.80 40.03
C PHE A 15 -12.33 5.64 39.95
N LEU A 16 -11.86 4.42 39.64
CA LEU A 16 -12.74 3.30 39.40
C LEU A 16 -13.40 2.79 40.68
N LEU A 17 -12.66 2.70 41.80
CA LEU A 17 -13.18 2.20 43.07
C LEU A 17 -14.08 3.24 43.77
N GLN A 18 -13.63 4.51 43.82
CA GLN A 18 -14.33 5.53 44.61
C GLN A 18 -15.45 6.23 43.85
N GLU A 19 -15.24 6.52 42.56
CA GLU A 19 -16.20 7.28 41.76
C GLU A 19 -17.14 6.38 40.93
N CYS A 20 -16.63 5.23 40.41
CA CYS A 20 -17.39 4.34 39.57
C CYS A 20 -17.97 3.13 40.32
N GLY A 21 -17.58 2.88 41.57
CA GLY A 21 -18.07 1.75 42.36
C GLY A 21 -17.60 0.37 41.80
N ALA A 22 -16.47 0.37 41.10
CA ALA A 22 -15.89 -0.87 40.57
C ALA A 22 -15.28 -1.73 41.69
N LEU A 23 -15.07 -3.00 41.41
CA LEU A 23 -14.34 -3.93 42.27
C LEU A 23 -12.98 -4.23 41.65
N ARG A 24 -11.91 -4.18 42.45
CA ARG A 24 -10.58 -4.57 41.98
C ARG A 24 -10.53 -6.08 41.73
N LEU A 25 -10.09 -6.48 40.56
CA LEU A 25 -9.87 -7.89 40.25
C LEU A 25 -8.54 -8.39 40.82
N PRO A 26 -8.45 -9.65 41.28
CA PRO A 26 -7.19 -10.30 41.56
C PRO A 26 -6.28 -10.29 40.31
N ASP A 27 -4.99 -10.13 40.49
CA ASP A 27 -4.03 -10.06 39.36
C ASP A 27 -4.11 -11.33 38.48
N SER A 28 -4.37 -12.50 39.09
CA SER A 28 -4.57 -13.78 38.36
C SER A 28 -5.77 -13.77 37.43
N GLU A 29 -6.85 -13.05 37.78
CA GLU A 29 -8.05 -12.92 36.94
C GLU A 29 -7.80 -11.89 35.82
N ALA A 30 -7.12 -10.79 36.11
CA ALA A 30 -6.75 -9.82 35.10
C ALA A 30 -5.81 -10.44 34.02
N GLN A 31 -4.89 -11.33 34.44
CA GLN A 31 -3.96 -12.04 33.57
C GLN A 31 -4.57 -13.25 32.82
N SER A 32 -5.78 -13.68 33.18
CA SER A 32 -6.40 -14.88 32.59
C SER A 32 -6.94 -14.69 31.17
N VAL A 33 -6.95 -13.47 30.64
CA VAL A 33 -7.38 -13.20 29.26
C VAL A 33 -6.29 -13.67 28.30
N GLU A 34 -6.54 -14.78 27.64
CA GLU A 34 -5.58 -15.50 26.79
C GLU A 34 -5.04 -14.59 25.66
N GLY A 35 -3.72 -14.57 25.52
CA GLY A 35 -3.03 -13.79 24.48
C GLY A 35 -2.87 -12.29 24.76
N ARG A 36 -3.23 -11.80 25.97
CA ARG A 36 -3.08 -10.40 26.37
C ARG A 36 -2.23 -10.26 27.64
N ASP A 37 -1.26 -9.37 27.61
CA ASP A 37 -0.32 -9.12 28.71
C ASP A 37 -0.88 -8.06 29.68
N LEU A 38 -1.97 -8.41 30.39
CA LEU A 38 -2.67 -7.52 31.31
C LEU A 38 -2.07 -7.59 32.71
N VAL A 39 -1.98 -6.46 33.40
CA VAL A 39 -1.33 -6.33 34.72
C VAL A 39 -2.27 -5.93 35.84
N ALA A 40 -3.39 -5.32 35.51
CA ALA A 40 -4.38 -4.88 36.48
C ALA A 40 -5.77 -4.83 35.86
N GLY A 41 -6.81 -5.06 36.67
CA GLY A 41 -8.19 -5.06 36.21
C GLY A 41 -9.20 -4.62 37.28
N TRP A 42 -10.31 -4.13 36.82
CA TRP A 42 -11.46 -3.70 37.65
C TRP A 42 -12.74 -4.16 37.00
N GLN A 43 -13.69 -4.65 37.78
CA GLN A 43 -15.02 -5.03 37.32
C GLN A 43 -16.05 -4.00 37.78
N LEU A 44 -16.90 -3.58 36.87
CA LEU A 44 -18.02 -2.70 37.16
C LEU A 44 -19.31 -3.22 36.51
N VAL A 45 -20.45 -2.74 36.99
CA VAL A 45 -21.77 -3.03 36.44
C VAL A 45 -22.32 -1.78 35.76
N MET A 46 -22.52 -1.87 34.45
CA MET A 46 -23.16 -0.83 33.64
C MET A 46 -24.67 -1.13 33.58
N LYS A 47 -25.51 -0.17 33.98
CA LYS A 47 -26.96 -0.26 33.85
C LYS A 47 -27.38 0.38 32.54
N THR A 48 -27.72 -0.44 31.54
CA THR A 48 -28.26 0.01 30.27
C THR A 48 -29.80 0.01 30.34
N PRO A 49 -30.52 0.60 29.37
CA PRO A 49 -31.98 0.51 29.30
C PRO A 49 -32.51 -0.93 29.20
N ALA A 50 -31.76 -1.84 28.60
CA ALA A 50 -32.18 -3.22 28.38
C ALA A 50 -31.77 -4.18 29.51
N ALA A 51 -30.59 -3.98 30.13
CA ALA A 51 -30.03 -4.93 31.09
C ALA A 51 -28.97 -4.32 32.01
N GLN A 52 -28.50 -5.13 32.99
CA GLN A 52 -27.25 -4.87 33.70
C GLN A 52 -26.13 -5.66 33.03
N ARG A 53 -25.02 -5.01 32.69
CA ARG A 53 -23.89 -5.59 32.02
C ARG A 53 -22.62 -5.51 32.89
N ARG A 54 -21.91 -6.62 32.99
CA ARG A 54 -20.65 -6.66 33.70
C ARG A 54 -19.52 -6.36 32.71
N VAL A 55 -18.69 -5.37 33.06
CA VAL A 55 -17.58 -4.93 32.22
C VAL A 55 -16.30 -4.94 33.03
N ASN A 56 -15.27 -5.58 32.52
CA ASN A 56 -13.92 -5.49 33.06
C ASN A 56 -13.16 -4.38 32.33
N VAL A 57 -12.54 -3.50 33.10
CA VAL A 57 -11.56 -2.51 32.62
C VAL A 57 -10.21 -3.05 32.98
N CYS A 58 -9.35 -3.32 32.01
CA CYS A 58 -8.03 -3.91 32.20
C CYS A 58 -6.94 -3.04 31.58
N VAL A 59 -5.75 -3.08 32.15
CA VAL A 59 -4.59 -2.33 31.64
C VAL A 59 -3.40 -3.27 31.47
N ASP A 60 -2.57 -2.97 30.48
CA ASP A 60 -1.37 -3.71 30.13
C ASP A 60 -0.09 -3.12 30.77
N HIS A 61 1.06 -3.74 30.47
CA HIS A 61 2.38 -3.31 30.95
C HIS A 61 2.77 -1.90 30.49
N GLN A 62 2.19 -1.38 29.39
CA GLN A 62 2.51 -0.07 28.83
C GLN A 62 1.67 1.06 29.46
N PHE A 63 0.63 0.72 30.25
CA PHE A 63 -0.18 1.72 30.91
C PHE A 63 0.66 2.63 31.83
N PRO A 64 0.42 3.93 31.85
CA PRO A 64 -0.64 4.74 31.24
C PRO A 64 -0.31 5.31 29.83
N PHE A 65 0.67 4.73 29.12
CA PHE A 65 1.02 5.13 27.75
C PHE A 65 0.20 4.37 26.70
N SER A 66 -0.42 3.25 27.10
CA SER A 66 -1.47 2.54 26.33
C SER A 66 -2.87 2.91 26.81
N LEU A 67 -3.86 2.62 25.98
CA LEU A 67 -5.26 2.77 26.36
C LEU A 67 -5.74 1.56 27.17
N PRO A 68 -6.66 1.73 28.14
CA PRO A 68 -7.31 0.63 28.82
C PRO A 68 -8.15 -0.23 27.87
N HIS A 69 -8.24 -1.51 28.17
CA HIS A 69 -9.07 -2.49 27.48
C HIS A 69 -10.38 -2.71 28.24
N PHE A 70 -11.49 -2.82 27.51
CA PHE A 70 -12.82 -3.01 28.09
C PHE A 70 -13.39 -4.33 27.59
N PHE A 71 -13.71 -5.23 28.51
CA PHE A 71 -14.26 -6.56 28.21
C PHE A 71 -15.68 -6.69 28.73
N LEU A 72 -16.61 -6.98 27.85
CA LEU A 72 -17.98 -7.30 28.20
C LEU A 72 -18.06 -8.80 28.57
N LEU A 73 -18.31 -9.12 29.86
CA LEU A 73 -18.33 -10.50 30.34
C LEU A 73 -19.53 -11.31 29.85
N ASP A 74 -20.67 -10.63 29.70
CA ASP A 74 -21.91 -11.24 29.23
C ASP A 74 -22.10 -10.96 27.71
N SER A 75 -21.02 -11.07 26.92
CA SER A 75 -21.05 -10.83 25.49
C SER A 75 -21.89 -11.89 24.78
N PRO A 76 -22.68 -11.51 23.76
CA PRO A 76 -23.38 -12.46 22.91
C PRO A 76 -22.34 -13.23 22.04
N PRO A 77 -22.75 -14.32 21.37
CA PRO A 77 -21.88 -15.04 20.43
C PRO A 77 -21.24 -14.13 19.40
N LEU A 78 -20.01 -14.49 18.99
CA LEU A 78 -19.26 -13.75 17.95
C LEU A 78 -20.14 -13.43 16.73
N LEU A 79 -19.98 -12.22 16.17
CA LEU A 79 -20.72 -11.70 15.02
C LEU A 79 -22.22 -11.40 15.31
N THR A 80 -22.64 -11.36 16.57
CA THR A 80 -23.99 -10.89 16.93
C THR A 80 -24.03 -9.37 17.10
N TRP A 81 -23.01 -8.82 17.74
CA TRP A 81 -22.85 -7.38 17.97
C TRP A 81 -21.62 -6.85 17.24
N PRO A 82 -21.71 -5.74 16.52
CA PRO A 82 -20.51 -5.12 15.95
C PRO A 82 -19.61 -4.55 17.07
N HIS A 83 -18.32 -4.46 16.79
CA HIS A 83 -17.30 -3.95 17.71
C HIS A 83 -17.12 -4.73 19.02
N VAL A 84 -17.64 -5.96 19.10
CA VAL A 84 -17.41 -6.90 20.22
C VAL A 84 -16.64 -8.10 19.69
N GLU A 85 -15.48 -8.37 20.28
CA GLU A 85 -14.62 -9.51 19.91
C GLU A 85 -15.08 -10.82 20.60
N GLU A 86 -14.47 -11.93 20.22
CA GLU A 86 -14.84 -13.26 20.75
C GLU A 86 -14.61 -13.36 22.26
N ASP A 87 -13.55 -12.72 22.79
CA ASP A 87 -13.23 -12.61 24.21
C ASP A 87 -14.03 -11.52 24.95
N GLY A 88 -14.97 -10.88 24.26
CA GLY A 88 -15.79 -9.77 24.79
C GLY A 88 -15.10 -8.42 24.77
N LEU A 89 -13.90 -8.31 24.20
CA LEU A 89 -13.23 -7.01 24.06
C LEU A 89 -14.09 -6.07 23.22
N LEU A 90 -14.31 -4.86 23.75
CA LEU A 90 -15.00 -3.78 23.06
C LEU A 90 -14.01 -2.98 22.21
N CYS A 91 -14.22 -2.92 20.91
CA CYS A 91 -13.43 -2.10 19.99
C CYS A 91 -13.92 -0.65 20.08
N LEU A 92 -13.39 0.11 21.03
CA LEU A 92 -13.76 1.50 21.26
C LEU A 92 -12.97 2.41 20.33
N LEU A 93 -13.63 2.93 19.30
CA LEU A 93 -13.07 3.84 18.30
C LEU A 93 -13.19 5.31 18.75
N SER A 94 -12.72 5.64 19.95
CA SER A 94 -12.66 7.05 20.34
C SER A 94 -11.55 7.76 19.58
N ARG A 95 -11.90 8.59 18.58
CA ARG A 95 -10.96 9.46 17.88
C ARG A 95 -10.31 10.50 18.80
N SER A 96 -10.90 10.75 19.97
CA SER A 96 -10.45 11.71 20.98
C SER A 96 -9.63 11.09 22.10
N ALA A 97 -9.73 9.76 22.32
CA ALA A 97 -8.98 9.07 23.34
C ALA A 97 -7.52 8.90 22.92
N VAL A 98 -6.69 9.79 23.37
CA VAL A 98 -5.23 9.68 23.31
C VAL A 98 -4.74 9.32 24.70
N ALA A 99 -3.77 8.41 24.81
CA ALA A 99 -3.16 8.07 26.09
C ALA A 99 -2.58 9.33 26.76
N LYS A 100 -3.23 9.79 27.81
CA LYS A 100 -2.83 10.95 28.62
C LYS A 100 -2.16 10.42 29.88
N PHE A 101 -0.87 10.13 29.83
CA PHE A 101 -0.15 9.43 30.91
C PHE A 101 -0.24 10.11 32.28
N ARG A 102 -0.48 11.43 32.33
CA ARG A 102 -0.65 12.19 33.59
C ARG A 102 -2.09 12.18 34.11
N GLN A 103 -3.05 11.89 33.25
CA GLN A 103 -4.50 11.93 33.56
C GLN A 103 -5.20 10.64 33.09
N PRO A 104 -4.75 9.46 33.56
CA PRO A 104 -5.35 8.18 33.11
C PRO A 104 -6.81 8.02 33.53
N ALA A 105 -7.24 8.65 34.60
CA ALA A 105 -8.63 8.63 35.06
C ALA A 105 -9.57 9.28 34.03
N ASP A 106 -9.16 10.41 33.44
CA ASP A 106 -9.97 11.10 32.41
C ASP A 106 -10.15 10.22 31.17
N VAL A 107 -9.07 9.54 30.75
CA VAL A 107 -9.10 8.61 29.62
C VAL A 107 -10.02 7.43 29.89
N ILE A 108 -9.93 6.83 31.08
CA ILE A 108 -10.84 5.76 31.50
C ILE A 108 -12.27 6.26 31.49
N GLY A 109 -12.55 7.46 32.01
CA GLY A 109 -13.88 8.05 32.03
C GLY A 109 -14.46 8.32 30.63
N GLU A 110 -13.61 8.77 29.69
CA GLU A 110 -14.02 8.92 28.27
C GLU A 110 -14.39 7.57 27.67
N LEU A 111 -13.53 6.57 27.83
CA LEU A 111 -13.76 5.23 27.27
C LEU A 111 -14.92 4.48 27.95
N LEU A 112 -15.20 4.72 29.22
CA LEU A 112 -16.39 4.19 29.91
C LEU A 112 -17.69 4.71 29.27
N ARG A 113 -17.73 6.01 28.91
CA ARG A 113 -18.88 6.58 28.19
C ARG A 113 -19.04 5.98 26.81
N ASP A 114 -17.92 5.78 26.10
CA ASP A 114 -17.95 5.17 24.77
C ASP A 114 -18.36 3.69 24.84
N ALA A 115 -17.87 2.93 25.83
CA ALA A 115 -18.30 1.56 26.09
C ALA A 115 -19.81 1.48 26.37
N TYR A 116 -20.31 2.37 27.21
CA TYR A 116 -21.76 2.45 27.51
C TYR A 116 -22.59 2.70 26.26
N ARG A 117 -22.20 3.68 25.43
CA ARG A 117 -22.89 3.98 24.17
C ARG A 117 -22.86 2.78 23.23
N LEU A 118 -21.67 2.18 23.03
CA LEU A 118 -21.54 1.00 22.16
C LEU A 118 -22.47 -0.13 22.61
N ILE A 119 -22.52 -0.43 23.90
CA ILE A 119 -23.40 -1.49 24.44
C ILE A 119 -24.86 -1.14 24.18
N CYS A 120 -25.31 0.10 24.45
CA CYS A 120 -26.67 0.54 24.18
C CYS A 120 -27.02 0.46 22.68
N ASP A 121 -26.10 0.87 21.79
CA ASP A 121 -26.29 0.81 20.34
C ASP A 121 -26.40 -0.64 19.85
N CYS A 122 -25.60 -1.54 20.43
CA CYS A 122 -25.66 -2.97 20.14
C CYS A 122 -26.98 -3.58 20.62
N GLU A 123 -27.43 -3.25 21.83
CA GLU A 123 -28.69 -3.75 22.38
C GLU A 123 -29.92 -3.29 21.58
N SER A 124 -29.91 -2.05 21.12
CA SER A 124 -31.01 -1.49 20.30
C SER A 124 -30.88 -1.87 18.81
N GLY A 125 -29.76 -2.39 18.37
CA GLY A 125 -29.47 -2.65 16.97
C GLY A 125 -29.15 -1.39 16.14
N ALA A 126 -28.93 -0.23 16.77
CA ALA A 126 -28.70 1.03 16.09
C ALA A 126 -27.41 1.02 15.24
N ASN A 127 -26.42 0.21 15.63
CA ASN A 127 -25.13 0.09 14.95
C ASN A 127 -25.00 -1.13 14.02
N GLN A 128 -26.09 -1.81 13.67
CA GLN A 128 -26.06 -2.98 12.76
C GLN A 128 -25.44 -2.65 11.38
N ALA A 129 -25.56 -1.39 10.95
CA ALA A 129 -24.97 -0.93 9.70
C ALA A 129 -23.43 -1.04 9.69
N ASP A 130 -22.77 -1.07 10.84
CA ASP A 130 -21.32 -1.16 10.97
C ASP A 130 -20.79 -2.50 10.43
N PHE A 131 -21.58 -3.58 10.52
CA PHE A 131 -21.24 -4.85 9.86
C PHE A 131 -21.08 -4.71 8.35
N ARG A 132 -21.86 -3.84 7.71
CA ARG A 132 -21.75 -3.58 6.26
C ARG A 132 -20.60 -2.63 5.94
N THR A 133 -20.40 -1.61 6.78
CA THR A 133 -19.31 -0.63 6.61
C THR A 133 -17.94 -1.28 6.75
N GLU A 134 -17.79 -2.19 7.71
CA GLU A 134 -16.55 -2.91 8.00
C GLU A 134 -16.62 -4.39 7.55
N PHE A 135 -17.36 -4.67 6.51
CA PHE A 135 -17.66 -6.02 6.03
C PHE A 135 -16.44 -6.94 5.95
N TYR A 136 -15.33 -6.46 5.38
CA TYR A 136 -14.13 -7.26 5.23
C TYR A 136 -13.55 -7.72 6.58
N SER A 137 -13.58 -6.84 7.58
CA SER A 137 -13.13 -7.16 8.94
C SER A 137 -13.98 -8.27 9.56
N TYR A 138 -15.30 -8.11 9.53
CA TYR A 138 -16.23 -9.09 10.10
C TYR A 138 -16.29 -10.41 9.33
N TRP A 139 -16.11 -10.36 8.01
CA TRP A 139 -16.02 -11.57 7.19
C TRP A 139 -14.89 -12.50 7.62
N ASN A 140 -13.77 -11.92 8.02
CA ASN A 140 -12.58 -12.66 8.41
C ASN A 140 -12.58 -13.14 9.87
N ARG A 141 -13.48 -12.63 10.71
CA ARG A 141 -13.58 -13.05 12.12
C ARG A 141 -14.04 -14.50 12.24
N GLY A 142 -13.36 -15.25 13.13
CA GLY A 142 -13.60 -16.68 13.32
C GLY A 142 -13.06 -17.57 12.21
N LEU A 143 -12.26 -17.05 11.26
CA LEU A 143 -11.51 -17.85 10.30
C LEU A 143 -10.13 -18.20 10.88
N SER A 144 -9.69 -19.45 10.71
CA SER A 144 -8.34 -19.85 11.09
C SER A 144 -7.29 -19.17 10.24
N THR A 145 -6.19 -18.72 10.85
CA THR A 145 -5.04 -18.15 10.15
C THR A 145 -4.25 -19.17 9.34
N GLU A 146 -4.43 -20.46 9.62
CA GLU A 146 -3.77 -21.58 8.95
C GLU A 146 -4.53 -22.05 7.70
N GLU A 147 -5.77 -21.58 7.50
CA GLU A 147 -6.56 -21.94 6.32
C GLU A 147 -6.00 -21.34 5.03
N GLU A 148 -6.35 -21.96 3.92
CA GLU A 148 -6.01 -21.51 2.57
C GLU A 148 -6.48 -20.07 2.35
N LYS A 149 -5.54 -19.17 2.00
CA LYS A 149 -5.83 -17.78 1.64
C LYS A 149 -5.96 -17.64 0.14
N LEU A 150 -6.97 -16.88 -0.29
CA LEU A 150 -7.19 -16.53 -1.69
C LEU A 150 -6.56 -15.16 -1.98
N ARG A 151 -5.58 -15.11 -2.88
CA ARG A 151 -5.00 -13.86 -3.37
C ARG A 151 -5.77 -13.38 -4.58
N SER A 152 -6.26 -12.16 -4.53
CA SER A 152 -7.05 -11.56 -5.60
C SER A 152 -6.27 -10.48 -6.36
N LEU A 153 -6.08 -10.73 -7.66
CA LEU A 153 -5.58 -9.74 -8.63
C LEU A 153 -6.70 -8.87 -9.20
N LEU A 154 -7.95 -9.17 -8.83
CA LEU A 154 -9.10 -8.43 -9.30
C LEU A 154 -9.12 -7.06 -8.63
N VAL A 155 -9.25 -6.02 -9.42
CA VAL A 155 -9.69 -4.72 -8.90
C VAL A 155 -11.13 -4.90 -8.42
N ALA A 156 -11.36 -4.55 -7.14
CA ALA A 156 -12.69 -4.71 -6.55
C ALA A 156 -13.70 -3.82 -7.28
N GLY A 157 -14.69 -4.44 -7.93
CA GLY A 157 -15.72 -3.76 -8.73
C GLY A 157 -16.57 -4.74 -9.53
N GLY A 158 -17.79 -4.30 -9.87
CA GLY A 158 -18.71 -5.04 -10.73
C GLY A 158 -18.40 -4.90 -12.23
N PRO A 159 -19.13 -5.58 -13.08
CA PRO A 159 -20.25 -6.50 -12.79
C PRO A 159 -19.84 -7.91 -12.34
N SER A 160 -20.85 -8.72 -11.96
CA SER A 160 -20.66 -10.17 -11.75
C SER A 160 -20.16 -10.84 -13.03
N ARG A 161 -19.20 -11.75 -12.91
CA ARG A 161 -18.54 -12.38 -14.07
C ARG A 161 -17.76 -13.64 -13.71
N LEU A 162 -17.45 -14.42 -14.73
CA LEU A 162 -16.46 -15.49 -14.62
C LEU A 162 -15.06 -14.90 -14.55
N VAL A 163 -14.23 -15.51 -13.71
CA VAL A 163 -12.83 -15.16 -13.50
C VAL A 163 -11.99 -16.44 -13.49
N GLN A 164 -10.67 -16.31 -13.49
CA GLN A 164 -9.76 -17.45 -13.53
C GLN A 164 -9.06 -17.63 -12.19
N ILE A 165 -8.93 -18.88 -11.74
CA ILE A 165 -8.23 -19.24 -10.51
C ILE A 165 -7.14 -20.28 -10.76
N TRP A 166 -5.96 -20.04 -10.23
CA TRP A 166 -4.94 -21.07 -10.04
C TRP A 166 -5.02 -21.59 -8.60
N ARG A 167 -5.03 -22.91 -8.44
CA ARG A 167 -5.14 -23.59 -7.15
C ARG A 167 -3.80 -24.20 -6.74
N GLY A 168 -3.22 -23.70 -5.66
CA GLY A 168 -2.04 -24.26 -5.02
C GLY A 168 -2.39 -25.08 -3.78
N LYS A 169 -1.37 -25.64 -3.13
CA LYS A 169 -1.56 -26.43 -1.91
C LYS A 169 -1.94 -25.59 -0.68
N THR A 170 -1.36 -24.41 -0.55
CA THR A 170 -1.54 -23.52 0.61
C THR A 170 -2.10 -22.16 0.25
N ARG A 171 -2.21 -21.85 -1.04
CA ARG A 171 -2.67 -20.54 -1.56
C ARG A 171 -3.25 -20.73 -2.94
N SER A 172 -4.30 -19.99 -3.19
CA SER A 172 -4.89 -19.88 -4.52
C SER A 172 -4.81 -18.44 -5.01
N VAL A 173 -4.76 -18.23 -6.32
CA VAL A 173 -4.65 -16.91 -6.95
C VAL A 173 -5.76 -16.77 -7.97
N VAL A 174 -6.53 -15.69 -7.88
CA VAL A 174 -7.63 -15.37 -8.80
C VAL A 174 -7.32 -14.07 -9.56
N GLY A 175 -7.69 -14.04 -10.83
CA GLY A 175 -7.53 -12.88 -11.72
C GLY A 175 -8.55 -12.86 -12.84
N GLU A 176 -8.56 -11.80 -13.64
CA GLU A 176 -9.50 -11.62 -14.77
C GLU A 176 -9.28 -12.65 -15.88
N SER A 177 -8.04 -13.07 -16.09
CA SER A 177 -7.69 -14.02 -17.16
C SER A 177 -6.58 -14.97 -16.71
N GLU A 178 -6.53 -16.13 -17.41
CA GLU A 178 -5.44 -17.08 -17.25
C GLU A 178 -4.05 -16.42 -17.42
N ALA A 179 -3.92 -15.56 -18.42
CA ALA A 179 -2.65 -14.86 -18.68
C ALA A 179 -2.22 -13.97 -17.50
N GLN A 180 -3.15 -13.25 -16.87
CA GLN A 180 -2.87 -12.42 -15.71
C GLN A 180 -2.38 -13.26 -14.53
N VAL A 181 -3.11 -14.32 -14.20
CA VAL A 181 -2.77 -15.23 -13.08
C VAL A 181 -1.41 -15.90 -13.32
N ARG A 182 -1.19 -16.44 -14.51
CA ARG A 182 0.05 -17.09 -14.90
C ARG A 182 1.24 -16.16 -14.86
N ASN A 183 1.10 -14.94 -15.42
CA ASN A 183 2.19 -13.96 -15.43
C ASN A 183 2.54 -13.53 -14.02
N TRP A 184 1.57 -13.27 -13.15
CA TRP A 184 1.80 -12.93 -11.76
C TRP A 184 2.57 -14.02 -11.01
N LEU A 185 2.15 -15.28 -11.17
CA LEU A 185 2.82 -16.43 -10.55
C LEU A 185 4.25 -16.61 -11.07
N ARG A 186 4.46 -16.46 -12.38
CA ARG A 186 5.78 -16.56 -13.01
C ARG A 186 6.71 -15.42 -12.57
N ASN A 187 6.20 -14.22 -12.48
CA ASN A 187 6.97 -13.06 -12.00
C ASN A 187 7.44 -13.29 -10.56
N LEU A 188 6.58 -13.80 -9.68
CA LEU A 188 6.90 -14.01 -8.27
C LEU A 188 7.75 -15.26 -8.00
N HIS A 189 7.51 -16.36 -8.74
CA HIS A 189 8.05 -17.69 -8.41
C HIS A 189 8.92 -18.30 -9.51
N GLY A 190 9.14 -17.59 -10.62
CA GLY A 190 9.82 -18.11 -11.82
C GLY A 190 8.93 -19.01 -12.68
N ASN A 191 9.45 -19.42 -13.82
CA ASN A 191 8.73 -20.31 -14.75
C ASN A 191 8.62 -21.72 -14.17
N LYS A 192 7.37 -22.17 -13.89
CA LYS A 192 7.08 -23.52 -13.42
C LYS A 192 5.86 -24.05 -14.19
N PRO A 193 5.89 -25.30 -14.71
CA PRO A 193 4.79 -25.88 -15.48
C PRO A 193 3.44 -25.90 -14.75
N GLN A 194 3.47 -26.00 -13.42
CA GLN A 194 2.26 -25.99 -12.58
C GLN A 194 1.45 -24.70 -12.64
N PHE A 195 2.01 -23.61 -13.22
CA PHE A 195 1.31 -22.33 -13.39
C PHE A 195 0.58 -22.22 -14.73
N ASP A 196 0.64 -23.24 -15.59
CA ASP A 196 0.10 -23.21 -16.94
C ASP A 196 -1.38 -23.57 -17.03
N SER A 197 -2.01 -24.02 -15.94
CA SER A 197 -3.44 -24.34 -15.91
C SER A 197 -4.18 -23.55 -14.85
N THR A 198 -5.31 -22.98 -15.23
CA THR A 198 -6.27 -22.33 -14.33
C THR A 198 -7.63 -23.00 -14.49
N ASP A 199 -8.49 -22.81 -13.50
CA ASP A 199 -9.89 -23.19 -13.52
C ASP A 199 -10.78 -21.95 -13.51
N ALA A 200 -12.07 -22.14 -13.83
CA ALA A 200 -13.05 -21.08 -13.69
C ALA A 200 -13.37 -20.85 -12.20
N ALA A 201 -13.50 -19.57 -11.82
CA ALA A 201 -14.11 -19.11 -10.59
C ALA A 201 -15.19 -18.05 -10.92
N CYS A 202 -16.00 -17.66 -9.96
CA CYS A 202 -17.12 -16.75 -10.19
C CYS A 202 -17.03 -15.54 -9.23
N LEU A 203 -17.08 -14.33 -9.75
CA LEU A 203 -17.30 -13.11 -8.98
C LEU A 203 -18.79 -12.77 -9.01
N LEU A 204 -19.41 -12.69 -7.84
CA LEU A 204 -20.75 -12.21 -7.60
C LEU A 204 -20.66 -10.80 -7.00
N TRP A 205 -21.05 -9.78 -7.74
CA TRP A 205 -21.07 -8.40 -7.26
C TRP A 205 -22.50 -8.09 -6.77
N ILE A 206 -22.65 -7.98 -5.44
CA ILE A 206 -23.93 -7.72 -4.79
C ILE A 206 -24.15 -6.22 -4.53
N LYS A 207 -25.42 -5.84 -4.34
CA LYS A 207 -25.80 -4.43 -4.16
C LYS A 207 -25.22 -3.83 -2.88
N GLU A 208 -25.22 -4.59 -1.79
CA GLU A 208 -24.80 -4.17 -0.46
C GLU A 208 -24.03 -5.30 0.21
N PRO A 209 -23.03 -5.00 1.09
CA PRO A 209 -22.36 -6.02 1.88
C PRO A 209 -23.36 -6.79 2.77
N MET A 210 -23.11 -8.08 2.95
CA MET A 210 -23.96 -8.96 3.75
C MET A 210 -23.78 -8.71 5.24
N LEU A 211 -24.86 -8.87 6.00
CA LEU A 211 -24.80 -9.01 7.45
C LEU A 211 -24.28 -10.42 7.83
N PRO A 212 -23.72 -10.62 9.03
CA PRO A 212 -23.20 -11.93 9.45
C PRO A 212 -24.20 -13.08 9.35
N GLY A 213 -25.49 -12.82 9.62
CA GLY A 213 -26.56 -13.81 9.48
C GLY A 213 -26.85 -14.23 8.03
N GLU A 214 -26.41 -13.44 7.05
CA GLU A 214 -26.59 -13.67 5.62
C GLU A 214 -25.39 -14.39 4.98
N TYR A 215 -24.30 -14.62 5.73
CA TYR A 215 -23.10 -15.28 5.19
C TYR A 215 -23.44 -16.69 4.71
N PRO A 216 -23.02 -17.06 3.48
CA PRO A 216 -23.34 -18.35 2.91
C PRO A 216 -22.67 -19.49 3.70
N LYS A 217 -23.47 -20.50 4.08
CA LYS A 217 -23.06 -21.72 4.77
C LYS A 217 -23.17 -22.95 3.87
N THR A 218 -23.98 -22.85 2.84
CA THR A 218 -24.24 -23.90 1.85
C THR A 218 -24.13 -23.37 0.43
N ALA A 219 -23.98 -24.27 -0.53
CA ALA A 219 -23.99 -23.88 -1.94
C ALA A 219 -25.38 -23.34 -2.38
N ALA A 220 -26.48 -23.75 -1.71
CA ALA A 220 -27.81 -23.20 -1.95
C ALA A 220 -27.87 -21.70 -1.59
N ASP A 221 -27.11 -21.26 -0.59
CA ASP A 221 -27.02 -19.83 -0.23
C ASP A 221 -26.38 -19.03 -1.36
N LEU A 222 -25.34 -19.59 -2.02
CA LEU A 222 -24.70 -18.97 -3.19
C LEU A 222 -25.65 -18.88 -4.38
N TYR A 223 -26.48 -19.91 -4.58
CA TYR A 223 -27.52 -19.88 -5.62
C TYR A 223 -28.54 -18.77 -5.35
N ARG A 224 -28.97 -18.61 -4.09
CA ARG A 224 -29.90 -17.53 -3.68
C ARG A 224 -29.26 -16.16 -3.86
N ILE A 225 -28.00 -15.98 -3.48
CA ILE A 225 -27.24 -14.73 -3.69
C ILE A 225 -27.19 -14.40 -5.18
N ALA A 226 -26.82 -15.37 -6.04
CA ALA A 226 -26.79 -15.16 -7.49
C ALA A 226 -28.18 -14.81 -8.05
N GLY A 227 -29.25 -15.46 -7.55
CA GLY A 227 -30.63 -15.16 -7.95
C GLY A 227 -31.10 -13.75 -7.61
N SER A 228 -30.44 -13.06 -6.67
CA SER A 228 -30.70 -11.65 -6.36
C SER A 228 -29.99 -10.66 -7.29
N ILE A 229 -29.12 -11.15 -8.17
CA ILE A 229 -28.31 -10.36 -9.11
C ILE A 229 -28.90 -10.53 -10.52
N SER A 230 -29.04 -9.45 -11.26
CA SER A 230 -29.46 -9.51 -12.66
C SER A 230 -28.48 -10.35 -13.48
N GLY A 231 -28.97 -11.40 -14.17
CA GLY A 231 -28.13 -12.34 -14.92
C GLY A 231 -27.29 -13.30 -14.08
N GLY A 232 -27.48 -13.32 -12.75
CA GLY A 232 -26.65 -14.12 -11.86
C GLY A 232 -26.95 -15.62 -11.94
N THR A 233 -28.18 -16.02 -12.22
CA THR A 233 -28.56 -17.43 -12.41
C THR A 233 -27.90 -17.99 -13.67
N GLU A 234 -27.94 -17.28 -14.79
CA GLU A 234 -27.32 -17.61 -16.06
C GLU A 234 -25.78 -17.70 -15.94
N LEU A 235 -25.21 -16.80 -15.14
CA LEU A 235 -23.78 -16.83 -14.80
C LEU A 235 -23.42 -18.12 -14.06
N LEU A 236 -24.22 -18.53 -13.05
CA LEU A 236 -24.00 -19.79 -12.35
C LEU A 236 -24.18 -21.02 -13.24
N GLU A 237 -25.13 -21.01 -14.16
CA GLU A 237 -25.30 -22.11 -15.15
C GLU A 237 -24.08 -22.24 -16.05
N SER A 238 -23.51 -21.12 -16.47
CA SER A 238 -22.28 -21.07 -17.26
C SER A 238 -21.09 -21.56 -16.44
N PHE A 239 -20.98 -21.11 -15.18
CA PHE A 239 -19.95 -21.53 -14.24
C PHE A 239 -20.04 -23.03 -13.92
N ALA A 240 -21.23 -23.59 -13.71
CA ALA A 240 -21.45 -25.00 -13.41
C ALA A 240 -20.92 -25.93 -14.51
N LYS A 241 -20.90 -25.49 -15.77
CA LYS A 241 -20.35 -26.23 -16.91
C LYS A 241 -18.82 -26.19 -16.97
N LEU A 242 -18.21 -25.12 -16.53
CA LEU A 242 -16.76 -24.84 -16.67
C LEU A 242 -15.99 -25.12 -15.39
N GLY A 243 -16.61 -24.90 -14.22
CA GLY A 243 -15.94 -25.02 -12.93
C GLY A 243 -15.68 -26.46 -12.50
N SER A 244 -14.56 -26.68 -11.83
CA SER A 244 -14.22 -27.95 -11.19
C SER A 244 -14.30 -27.82 -9.65
N SER A 245 -14.72 -28.90 -8.98
CA SER A 245 -14.79 -28.91 -7.50
C SER A 245 -13.40 -28.98 -6.86
N PRO A 246 -13.15 -28.25 -5.77
CA PRO A 246 -14.06 -27.30 -5.13
C PRO A 246 -14.30 -26.06 -5.97
N PHE A 247 -15.50 -25.48 -5.88
CA PHE A 247 -15.86 -24.24 -6.54
C PHE A 247 -15.44 -23.04 -5.72
N TYR A 248 -14.88 -22.02 -6.37
CA TYR A 248 -14.48 -20.79 -5.73
C TYR A 248 -15.34 -19.62 -6.20
N PHE A 249 -15.86 -18.91 -5.23
CA PHE A 249 -16.64 -17.70 -5.43
C PHE A 249 -15.96 -16.52 -4.75
N LEU A 250 -15.97 -15.39 -5.43
CA LEU A 250 -15.74 -14.11 -4.78
C LEU A 250 -17.09 -13.40 -4.65
N ILE A 251 -17.31 -12.77 -3.52
CA ILE A 251 -18.48 -11.93 -3.26
C ILE A 251 -17.96 -10.53 -3.05
N GLY A 252 -18.31 -9.62 -3.94
CA GLY A 252 -17.91 -8.23 -3.88
C GLY A 252 -19.09 -7.31 -3.68
N ALA A 253 -18.86 -6.20 -2.98
CA ALA A 253 -19.85 -5.15 -2.77
C ALA A 253 -19.17 -3.81 -2.54
N GLU A 254 -19.93 -2.72 -2.68
CA GLU A 254 -19.55 -1.39 -2.23
C GLU A 254 -19.88 -1.25 -0.75
N SER A 255 -18.85 -1.06 0.09
CA SER A 255 -19.03 -0.77 1.52
C SER A 255 -18.88 0.73 1.78
N GLY A 256 -19.22 1.19 2.99
CA GLY A 256 -19.00 2.59 3.40
C GLY A 256 -17.51 3.01 3.36
N ASN A 257 -16.58 2.04 3.42
CA ASN A 257 -15.14 2.26 3.35
C ASN A 257 -14.55 1.96 1.96
N GLY A 258 -15.40 1.80 0.93
CA GLY A 258 -15.02 1.50 -0.44
C GLY A 258 -15.27 0.04 -0.84
N PRO A 259 -14.90 -0.33 -2.08
CA PRO A 259 -15.18 -1.65 -2.61
C PRO A 259 -14.41 -2.76 -1.87
N CYS A 260 -15.11 -3.83 -1.53
CA CYS A 260 -14.58 -4.96 -0.77
C CYS A 260 -14.82 -6.30 -1.48
N LEU A 261 -13.99 -7.28 -1.14
CA LEU A 261 -14.06 -8.65 -1.66
C LEU A 261 -14.00 -9.64 -0.50
N ALA A 262 -14.86 -10.65 -0.56
CA ALA A 262 -14.87 -11.83 0.28
C ALA A 262 -14.78 -13.07 -0.60
N ALA A 263 -14.43 -14.23 -0.05
CA ALA A 263 -14.37 -15.48 -0.83
C ALA A 263 -15.07 -16.62 -0.12
N VAL A 264 -15.58 -17.55 -0.92
CA VAL A 264 -16.24 -18.77 -0.48
C VAL A 264 -15.74 -19.95 -1.30
N ARG A 265 -15.40 -21.03 -0.62
CA ARG A 265 -15.12 -22.32 -1.22
C ARG A 265 -16.32 -23.25 -1.01
N ALA A 266 -16.94 -23.68 -2.10
CA ALA A 266 -18.06 -24.61 -2.07
C ALA A 266 -17.67 -25.97 -2.64
N HIS A 267 -18.14 -27.04 -2.02
CA HIS A 267 -17.88 -28.40 -2.48
C HIS A 267 -19.08 -28.93 -3.27
N LYS A 268 -18.84 -29.92 -4.13
CA LYS A 268 -19.95 -30.65 -4.75
C LYS A 268 -20.70 -31.48 -3.70
N PRO A 269 -22.03 -31.61 -3.82
CA PRO A 269 -22.78 -32.51 -2.96
C PRO A 269 -22.33 -33.96 -3.24
N VAL A 270 -21.93 -34.64 -2.20
CA VAL A 270 -21.44 -35.99 -2.26
C VAL A 270 -22.43 -36.91 -1.58
N SER A 271 -22.85 -38.00 -2.26
CA SER A 271 -23.55 -39.11 -1.61
C SER A 271 -22.68 -40.35 -1.60
N LYS A 272 -22.75 -41.11 -0.52
CA LYS A 272 -22.18 -42.46 -0.47
C LYS A 272 -23.27 -43.46 -0.87
N ASP A 273 -22.94 -44.43 -1.74
CA ASP A 273 -23.83 -45.53 -2.02
C ASP A 273 -23.80 -46.57 -0.88
N VAL A 274 -24.66 -47.59 -0.97
CA VAL A 274 -24.78 -48.67 0.03
C VAL A 274 -23.43 -49.38 0.29
N ARG A 275 -22.48 -49.25 -0.64
CA ARG A 275 -21.12 -49.85 -0.56
C ARG A 275 -20.06 -48.82 -0.14
N GLY A 276 -20.45 -47.61 0.29
CA GLY A 276 -19.54 -46.54 0.72
C GLY A 276 -18.81 -45.83 -0.43
N LYS A 277 -19.11 -46.14 -1.71
CA LYS A 277 -18.52 -45.42 -2.85
C LYS A 277 -19.14 -44.05 -3.03
N THR A 278 -18.31 -43.05 -3.21
CA THR A 278 -18.70 -41.67 -3.48
C THR A 278 -19.39 -41.57 -4.85
N ARG A 279 -20.61 -41.03 -4.90
CA ARG A 279 -21.35 -40.75 -6.13
C ARG A 279 -21.55 -39.25 -6.31
N ASP A 280 -21.35 -38.79 -7.56
CA ASP A 280 -21.70 -37.44 -7.97
C ASP A 280 -23.23 -37.30 -8.06
N ARG A 281 -23.84 -36.58 -7.13
CA ARG A 281 -25.28 -36.35 -7.13
C ARG A 281 -25.76 -35.49 -8.29
N ALA A 282 -24.92 -34.64 -8.84
CA ALA A 282 -25.31 -33.72 -9.92
C ALA A 282 -25.79 -34.46 -11.16
N ASN A 283 -25.19 -35.62 -11.44
CA ASN A 283 -25.49 -36.43 -12.64
C ASN A 283 -26.40 -37.65 -12.35
N ASN A 284 -26.88 -37.82 -11.11
CA ASN A 284 -27.64 -39.02 -10.73
C ASN A 284 -28.97 -39.10 -11.49
N GLY A 285 -29.25 -40.27 -12.08
CA GLY A 285 -30.48 -40.54 -12.86
C GLY A 285 -30.43 -40.10 -14.33
N PHE A 286 -29.31 -39.56 -14.81
CA PHE A 286 -29.13 -39.17 -16.22
C PHE A 286 -27.86 -39.78 -16.82
N ARG A 287 -27.86 -39.96 -18.13
CA ARG A 287 -26.63 -40.28 -18.86
C ARG A 287 -25.70 -39.03 -18.81
N PRO A 288 -24.36 -39.22 -18.79
CA PRO A 288 -23.41 -38.11 -18.83
C PRO A 288 -23.73 -37.12 -19.97
N GLY A 289 -23.77 -35.82 -19.66
CA GLY A 289 -24.06 -34.77 -20.64
C GLY A 289 -25.54 -34.63 -21.07
N LYS A 290 -26.49 -35.36 -20.43
CA LYS A 290 -27.93 -35.27 -20.73
C LYS A 290 -28.75 -34.65 -19.61
N VAL A 291 -28.12 -34.13 -18.56
CA VAL A 291 -28.81 -33.37 -17.49
C VAL A 291 -29.16 -31.99 -18.03
N PRO A 292 -30.42 -31.54 -17.92
CA PRO A 292 -30.75 -30.13 -18.22
C PRO A 292 -29.90 -29.16 -17.42
N PRO A 293 -29.33 -28.09 -18.01
CA PRO A 293 -28.41 -27.19 -17.34
C PRO A 293 -28.93 -26.61 -16.03
N GLN A 294 -30.19 -26.18 -16.01
CA GLN A 294 -30.83 -25.65 -14.79
C GLN A 294 -30.91 -26.71 -13.68
N LEU A 295 -31.30 -27.94 -14.01
CA LEU A 295 -31.36 -29.01 -13.03
C LEU A 295 -29.98 -29.40 -12.51
N GLN A 296 -28.97 -29.41 -13.40
CA GLN A 296 -27.59 -29.65 -13.01
C GLN A 296 -27.11 -28.58 -12.02
N THR A 297 -27.35 -27.30 -12.32
CA THR A 297 -26.99 -26.16 -11.47
C THR A 297 -27.70 -26.25 -10.12
N GLN A 298 -29.00 -26.50 -10.09
CA GLN A 298 -29.76 -26.67 -8.84
C GLN A 298 -29.23 -27.83 -7.98
N ARG A 299 -28.81 -28.90 -8.59
CA ARG A 299 -28.26 -30.07 -7.88
C ARG A 299 -26.84 -29.81 -7.37
N LEU A 300 -26.02 -29.08 -8.12
CA LEU A 300 -24.67 -28.68 -7.69
C LEU A 300 -24.73 -27.70 -6.55
N PHE A 301 -25.65 -26.75 -6.61
CA PHE A 301 -25.85 -25.72 -5.58
C PHE A 301 -27.01 -26.07 -4.65
N SER A 302 -26.92 -27.25 -4.02
CA SER A 302 -27.90 -27.74 -3.05
C SER A 302 -27.48 -27.41 -1.62
N SER A 303 -28.43 -27.54 -0.68
CA SER A 303 -28.19 -27.38 0.76
C SER A 303 -27.25 -28.44 1.36
N ASP A 304 -27.09 -29.58 0.69
CA ASP A 304 -26.20 -30.66 1.15
C ASP A 304 -24.71 -30.37 0.84
N ALA A 305 -24.44 -29.35 0.05
CA ALA A 305 -23.08 -28.94 -0.33
C ALA A 305 -22.65 -27.80 0.62
N SER A 306 -21.58 -28.03 1.38
CA SER A 306 -21.03 -27.00 2.28
C SER A 306 -20.38 -25.85 1.51
N ALA A 307 -20.52 -24.66 2.06
CA ALA A 307 -19.82 -23.46 1.60
C ALA A 307 -19.06 -22.85 2.78
N ASN A 308 -17.76 -22.75 2.63
CA ASN A 308 -16.86 -22.28 3.69
C ASN A 308 -16.31 -20.90 3.30
N ARG A 309 -16.37 -19.93 4.23
CA ARG A 309 -15.75 -18.62 4.05
C ARG A 309 -14.25 -18.77 3.94
N MET A 310 -13.61 -17.90 3.16
CA MET A 310 -12.16 -17.82 3.01
C MET A 310 -11.70 -16.37 3.15
N GLN A 311 -10.48 -16.21 3.65
CA GLN A 311 -9.82 -14.91 3.68
C GLN A 311 -9.34 -14.54 2.27
N VAL A 312 -9.57 -13.28 1.86
CA VAL A 312 -9.05 -12.71 0.62
C VAL A 312 -7.94 -11.73 0.93
N GLU A 313 -6.78 -11.94 0.31
CA GLU A 313 -5.68 -10.95 0.28
C GLU A 313 -5.73 -10.21 -1.06
N ARG A 314 -6.06 -8.94 -1.06
CA ARG A 314 -5.97 -8.11 -2.26
C ARG A 314 -4.52 -7.89 -2.63
N VAL A 315 -4.14 -8.27 -3.84
CA VAL A 315 -2.80 -8.11 -4.41
C VAL A 315 -2.86 -7.45 -5.80
N ASP A 316 -3.96 -6.76 -6.09
CA ASP A 316 -4.13 -5.93 -7.27
C ASP A 316 -3.32 -4.62 -7.16
N ALA A 317 -3.00 -4.02 -8.31
CA ALA A 317 -2.15 -2.82 -8.38
C ALA A 317 -2.72 -1.64 -7.57
N GLU A 318 -4.03 -1.40 -7.64
CA GLU A 318 -4.67 -0.28 -6.93
C GLU A 318 -4.54 -0.42 -5.41
N TRP A 319 -4.62 -1.66 -4.92
CA TRP A 319 -4.45 -1.95 -3.50
C TRP A 319 -3.00 -1.83 -3.04
N ILE A 320 -2.06 -2.40 -3.80
CA ILE A 320 -0.63 -2.41 -3.43
C ILE A 320 -0.07 -1.00 -3.38
N HIS A 321 -0.37 -0.16 -4.37
CA HIS A 321 0.24 1.16 -4.50
C HIS A 321 -0.53 2.29 -3.82
N GLY A 322 -1.78 2.11 -3.41
CA GLY A 322 -2.59 3.19 -2.85
C GLY A 322 -3.70 2.73 -1.91
N ARG A 323 -3.75 1.44 -1.54
CA ARG A 323 -4.83 0.84 -0.75
C ARG A 323 -6.23 1.12 -1.32
N GLY A 324 -6.31 1.26 -2.67
CA GLY A 324 -7.53 1.61 -3.38
C GLY A 324 -7.96 3.08 -3.24
N GLN A 325 -7.14 3.95 -2.65
CA GLN A 325 -7.47 5.35 -2.37
C GLN A 325 -6.67 6.36 -3.21
N ASP A 326 -5.63 5.93 -3.92
CA ASP A 326 -4.85 6.82 -4.79
C ASP A 326 -5.43 6.84 -6.20
N PRO A 327 -6.08 7.95 -6.64
CA PRO A 327 -6.70 8.03 -7.96
C PRO A 327 -5.68 7.98 -9.11
N ARG A 328 -4.39 8.21 -8.84
CA ARG A 328 -3.33 8.18 -9.85
C ARG A 328 -2.99 6.75 -10.32
N GLN A 329 -3.31 5.73 -9.52
CA GLN A 329 -2.88 4.35 -9.78
C GLN A 329 -3.43 3.77 -11.08
N LYS A 330 -4.68 4.07 -11.41
CA LYS A 330 -5.29 3.64 -12.68
C LYS A 330 -4.56 4.23 -13.89
N GLU A 331 -4.18 5.50 -13.80
CA GLU A 331 -3.44 6.18 -14.86
C GLU A 331 -2.02 5.67 -14.97
N LEU A 332 -1.28 5.57 -13.85
CA LEU A 332 0.10 5.09 -13.82
C LEU A 332 0.22 3.62 -14.25
N GLY A 333 -0.73 2.78 -13.86
CA GLY A 333 -0.79 1.38 -14.27
C GLY A 333 -0.94 1.15 -15.77
N ALA A 334 -1.40 2.15 -16.52
CA ALA A 334 -1.49 2.12 -17.98
C ALA A 334 -0.23 2.66 -18.68
N LYS A 335 0.71 3.29 -17.96
CA LYS A 335 1.88 3.96 -18.54
C LYS A 335 3.03 3.01 -18.83
N THR A 336 3.74 3.33 -19.92
CA THR A 336 4.94 2.63 -20.39
C THR A 336 6.13 3.56 -20.40
N VAL A 337 7.20 3.16 -19.71
CA VAL A 337 8.46 3.92 -19.62
C VAL A 337 9.61 3.11 -20.21
N ILE A 338 10.43 3.77 -21.03
CA ILE A 338 11.73 3.26 -21.47
C ILE A 338 12.82 4.00 -20.69
N LEU A 339 13.71 3.25 -20.04
CA LEU A 339 14.83 3.77 -19.25
C LEU A 339 16.15 3.41 -19.93
N PHE A 340 16.81 4.37 -20.56
CA PHE A 340 18.17 4.25 -21.05
C PHE A 340 19.17 4.63 -19.97
N GLY A 341 20.04 3.70 -19.63
CA GLY A 341 21.04 3.83 -18.55
C GLY A 341 20.49 3.37 -17.20
N SER A 342 20.94 2.20 -16.77
CA SER A 342 20.61 1.59 -15.47
C SER A 342 21.77 1.76 -14.48
N GLY A 343 22.35 2.98 -14.43
CA GLY A 343 23.42 3.35 -13.51
C GLY A 343 22.92 3.90 -12.18
N SER A 344 23.80 4.64 -11.48
CA SER A 344 23.54 5.20 -10.14
C SER A 344 22.39 6.22 -10.09
N VAL A 345 22.01 6.84 -11.20
CA VAL A 345 20.84 7.75 -11.31
C VAL A 345 19.64 7.00 -11.89
N GLY A 346 19.80 6.35 -13.06
CA GLY A 346 18.67 5.75 -13.76
C GLY A 346 18.05 4.58 -13.02
N ALA A 347 18.84 3.67 -12.42
CA ALA A 347 18.31 2.52 -11.70
C ALA A 347 17.44 2.92 -10.48
N PRO A 348 17.86 3.86 -9.60
CA PRO A 348 17.00 4.35 -8.53
C PRO A 348 15.75 5.08 -9.05
N VAL A 349 15.84 5.91 -10.10
CA VAL A 349 14.68 6.58 -10.71
C VAL A 349 13.67 5.54 -11.21
N GLY A 350 14.12 4.53 -11.97
CA GLY A 350 13.27 3.43 -12.42
C GLY A 350 12.65 2.66 -11.26
N HIS A 351 13.40 2.44 -10.17
CA HIS A 351 12.89 1.79 -8.97
C HIS A 351 11.78 2.62 -8.29
N GLN A 352 11.93 3.94 -8.16
CA GLN A 352 10.89 4.82 -7.62
C GLN A 352 9.62 4.79 -8.48
N LEU A 353 9.75 4.76 -9.81
CA LEU A 353 8.61 4.65 -10.71
C LEU A 353 7.91 3.29 -10.62
N ALA A 354 8.66 2.20 -10.46
CA ALA A 354 8.09 0.88 -10.20
C ALA A 354 7.33 0.84 -8.86
N MET A 355 7.88 1.44 -7.80
CA MET A 355 7.23 1.62 -6.51
C MET A 355 5.98 2.49 -6.60
N ALA A 356 6.00 3.51 -7.47
CA ALA A 356 4.85 4.40 -7.69
C ALA A 356 3.72 3.74 -8.50
N GLY A 357 3.93 2.53 -9.05
CA GLY A 357 2.90 1.77 -9.76
C GLY A 357 2.84 2.00 -11.27
N VAL A 358 3.95 2.41 -11.90
CA VAL A 358 4.03 2.46 -13.37
C VAL A 358 3.88 1.04 -13.93
N GLY A 359 2.95 0.88 -14.89
CA GLY A 359 2.51 -0.42 -15.38
C GLY A 359 3.55 -1.19 -16.19
N GLN A 360 4.41 -0.48 -16.93
CA GLN A 360 5.50 -1.11 -17.69
C GLN A 360 6.77 -0.25 -17.67
N ILE A 361 7.92 -0.88 -17.34
CA ILE A 361 9.25 -0.26 -17.46
C ILE A 361 10.16 -1.20 -18.22
N MET A 362 10.76 -0.68 -19.28
CA MET A 362 11.79 -1.32 -20.08
C MET A 362 13.15 -0.69 -19.75
N ALA A 363 14.00 -1.42 -19.05
CA ALA A 363 15.36 -0.97 -18.72
C ALA A 363 16.34 -1.41 -19.80
N VAL A 364 17.14 -0.48 -20.31
CA VAL A 364 18.09 -0.71 -21.41
C VAL A 364 19.47 -0.26 -20.97
N ASP A 365 20.41 -1.19 -20.84
CA ASP A 365 21.80 -0.91 -20.44
C ASP A 365 22.71 -2.09 -20.86
N PRO A 366 23.82 -1.85 -21.57
CA PRO A 366 24.74 -2.91 -22.00
C PRO A 366 25.75 -3.32 -20.91
N ALA A 367 25.79 -2.62 -19.77
CA ALA A 367 26.85 -2.82 -18.78
C ALA A 367 26.51 -3.93 -17.77
N ASN A 368 27.54 -4.63 -17.31
CA ASN A 368 27.46 -5.48 -16.14
C ASN A 368 27.58 -4.66 -14.84
N LEU A 369 26.99 -5.17 -13.75
CA LEU A 369 27.22 -4.63 -12.43
C LEU A 369 28.64 -4.96 -11.98
N SER A 370 29.38 -3.96 -11.51
CA SER A 370 30.70 -4.12 -10.92
C SER A 370 30.67 -3.85 -9.42
N TRP A 371 31.69 -4.30 -8.69
CA TRP A 371 31.86 -4.00 -7.27
C TRP A 371 31.81 -2.51 -6.96
N ALA A 372 32.39 -1.68 -7.84
CA ALA A 372 32.39 -0.22 -7.70
C ALA A 372 30.98 0.41 -7.78
N ASN A 373 30.00 -0.32 -8.28
CA ASN A 373 28.61 0.15 -8.37
C ASN A 373 27.78 -0.16 -7.11
N VAL A 374 28.10 -1.24 -6.36
CA VAL A 374 27.27 -1.80 -5.30
C VAL A 374 26.84 -0.76 -4.25
N GLY A 375 27.75 0.15 -3.88
CA GLY A 375 27.48 1.17 -2.86
C GLY A 375 26.43 2.25 -3.26
N ARG A 376 26.05 2.33 -4.56
CA ARG A 376 25.13 3.36 -5.07
C ARG A 376 24.15 2.83 -6.12
N HIS A 377 23.89 1.54 -6.10
CA HIS A 377 23.00 0.86 -7.03
C HIS A 377 21.98 0.00 -6.26
N PRO A 378 20.70 -0.08 -6.70
CA PRO A 378 19.70 -0.91 -6.03
C PRO A 378 20.02 -2.41 -6.00
N LEU A 379 20.88 -2.88 -6.92
CA LEU A 379 21.37 -4.26 -6.94
C LEU A 379 22.49 -4.43 -5.92
N GLY A 380 22.43 -5.50 -5.13
CA GLY A 380 23.45 -5.87 -4.16
C GLY A 380 24.61 -6.67 -4.76
N ALA A 381 25.53 -7.08 -3.89
CA ALA A 381 26.75 -7.82 -4.25
C ALA A 381 26.48 -9.17 -4.95
N ASP A 382 25.35 -9.80 -4.69
CA ASP A 382 24.88 -11.05 -5.31
C ASP A 382 24.59 -10.92 -6.81
N HIS A 383 24.48 -9.70 -7.33
CA HIS A 383 24.29 -9.41 -8.75
C HIS A 383 25.55 -8.95 -9.48
N VAL A 384 26.72 -8.89 -8.80
CA VAL A 384 27.98 -8.51 -9.47
C VAL A 384 28.29 -9.48 -10.60
N GLY A 385 28.68 -8.92 -11.76
CA GLY A 385 28.92 -9.67 -13.00
C GLY A 385 27.68 -9.91 -13.86
N THR A 386 26.45 -9.63 -13.35
CA THR A 386 25.22 -9.76 -14.15
C THR A 386 24.92 -8.49 -14.95
N ARG A 387 24.10 -8.61 -16.00
CA ARG A 387 23.61 -7.47 -16.81
C ARG A 387 22.67 -6.61 -15.96
N LYS A 388 23.02 -5.32 -15.77
CA LYS A 388 22.29 -4.38 -14.90
C LYS A 388 20.78 -4.32 -15.24
N ALA A 389 20.46 -4.08 -16.51
CA ALA A 389 19.07 -3.93 -16.94
C ALA A 389 18.24 -5.20 -16.71
N ILE A 390 18.83 -6.38 -17.00
CA ILE A 390 18.15 -7.68 -16.82
C ILE A 390 17.93 -7.97 -15.34
N ALA A 391 18.95 -7.78 -14.50
CA ALA A 391 18.84 -8.02 -13.05
C ALA A 391 17.85 -7.07 -12.38
N LEU A 392 17.82 -5.78 -12.77
CA LEU A 392 16.83 -4.83 -12.28
C LEU A 392 15.40 -5.24 -12.63
N ALA A 393 15.15 -5.60 -13.90
CA ALA A 393 13.85 -6.06 -14.32
C ALA A 393 13.40 -7.32 -13.56
N GLU A 394 14.33 -8.21 -13.24
CA GLU A 394 14.04 -9.41 -12.45
C GLU A 394 13.65 -9.06 -11.01
N ILE A 395 14.36 -8.16 -10.35
CA ILE A 395 14.03 -7.70 -8.99
C ILE A 395 12.66 -7.00 -8.98
N TRP A 396 12.41 -6.12 -9.95
CA TRP A 396 11.13 -5.41 -10.03
C TRP A 396 9.97 -6.37 -10.29
N ARG A 397 10.13 -7.37 -11.17
CA ARG A 397 9.11 -8.42 -11.39
C ARG A 397 8.76 -9.18 -10.10
N LYS A 398 9.77 -9.52 -9.29
CA LYS A 398 9.54 -10.19 -8.00
C LYS A 398 8.87 -9.28 -6.97
N ALA A 399 9.26 -8.00 -6.94
CA ALA A 399 8.71 -7.03 -6.00
C ALA A 399 7.28 -6.59 -6.37
N TYR A 400 7.01 -6.40 -7.67
CA TYR A 400 5.73 -5.87 -8.20
C TYR A 400 5.19 -6.78 -9.31
N PRO A 401 4.76 -8.02 -8.99
CA PRO A 401 4.46 -9.05 -9.99
C PRO A 401 3.23 -8.76 -10.86
N HIS A 402 2.43 -7.75 -10.52
CA HIS A 402 1.28 -7.27 -11.28
C HIS A 402 1.65 -6.34 -12.44
N ALA A 403 2.87 -5.79 -12.47
CA ALA A 403 3.38 -4.91 -13.51
C ALA A 403 4.34 -5.64 -14.46
N ARG A 404 4.73 -4.97 -15.55
CA ARG A 404 5.60 -5.53 -16.60
C ARG A 404 6.96 -4.88 -16.55
N PHE A 405 8.00 -5.67 -16.31
CA PHE A 405 9.36 -5.18 -16.29
C PHE A 405 10.24 -6.03 -17.21
N GLU A 406 10.90 -5.37 -18.14
CA GLU A 406 11.76 -6.01 -19.12
C GLU A 406 13.14 -5.38 -19.10
N GLY A 407 14.18 -6.19 -19.20
CA GLY A 407 15.57 -5.74 -19.24
C GLY A 407 16.19 -6.10 -20.58
N PHE A 408 16.87 -5.15 -21.20
CA PHE A 408 17.54 -5.30 -22.49
C PHE A 408 19.05 -5.04 -22.34
N ASP A 409 19.84 -6.04 -22.70
CA ASP A 409 21.28 -5.94 -22.83
C ASP A 409 21.60 -5.26 -24.17
N SER A 410 21.45 -3.95 -24.23
CA SER A 410 21.57 -3.19 -25.46
C SER A 410 22.01 -1.75 -25.20
N THR A 411 22.68 -1.14 -26.17
CA THR A 411 22.86 0.32 -26.20
C THR A 411 21.57 1.00 -26.62
N SER A 412 21.41 2.31 -26.30
CA SER A 412 20.27 3.11 -26.77
C SER A 412 20.13 3.08 -28.29
N HIS A 413 21.22 3.28 -29.01
CA HIS A 413 21.28 3.25 -30.48
C HIS A 413 20.73 1.95 -31.05
N ARG A 414 21.23 0.81 -30.55
CA ARG A 414 20.81 -0.51 -31.02
C ARG A 414 19.36 -0.81 -30.67
N PHE A 415 18.91 -0.47 -29.45
CA PHE A 415 17.54 -0.66 -29.03
C PHE A 415 16.55 0.13 -29.90
N LEU A 416 16.86 1.39 -30.20
CA LEU A 416 16.04 2.24 -31.06
C LEU A 416 15.90 1.69 -32.50
N ALA A 417 16.95 1.05 -33.01
CA ALA A 417 16.94 0.44 -34.33
C ALA A 417 16.17 -0.90 -34.36
N GLU A 418 16.33 -1.72 -33.31
CA GLU A 418 15.75 -3.08 -33.26
C GLU A 418 14.30 -3.12 -32.76
N HIS A 419 13.86 -2.09 -32.00
CA HIS A 419 12.54 -2.08 -31.33
C HIS A 419 11.73 -0.79 -31.55
N PRO A 420 11.58 -0.29 -32.79
CA PRO A 420 10.83 0.93 -33.05
C PRO A 420 9.37 0.86 -32.58
N GLU A 421 8.77 -0.36 -32.58
CA GLU A 421 7.40 -0.59 -32.12
C GLU A 421 7.24 -0.44 -30.59
N LEU A 422 8.29 -0.67 -29.82
CA LEU A 422 8.30 -0.42 -28.37
C LEU A 422 8.48 1.06 -28.07
N VAL A 423 9.33 1.73 -28.84
CA VAL A 423 9.57 3.18 -28.74
C VAL A 423 8.27 3.95 -29.03
N ALA A 424 7.52 3.54 -30.06
CA ALA A 424 6.25 4.16 -30.42
C ALA A 424 5.16 4.03 -29.33
N LYS A 425 5.27 3.07 -28.42
CA LYS A 425 4.32 2.85 -27.32
C LYS A 425 4.72 3.51 -26.01
N ALA A 426 5.89 4.14 -25.95
CA ALA A 426 6.38 4.77 -24.73
C ALA A 426 5.56 6.04 -24.41
N ASP A 427 5.12 6.18 -23.16
CA ASP A 427 4.54 7.43 -22.65
C ASP A 427 5.64 8.39 -22.19
N LEU A 428 6.79 7.85 -21.80
CA LEU A 428 7.97 8.61 -21.38
C LEU A 428 9.24 7.81 -21.69
N ILE A 429 10.25 8.48 -22.19
CA ILE A 429 11.63 7.97 -22.28
C ILE A 429 12.47 8.69 -21.24
N ILE A 430 13.24 7.94 -20.46
CA ILE A 430 14.21 8.49 -19.50
C ILE A 430 15.61 8.16 -20.01
N CYS A 431 16.46 9.16 -20.11
CA CYS A 431 17.87 9.03 -20.46
C CYS A 431 18.74 9.46 -19.27
N ALA A 432 19.41 8.49 -18.66
CA ALA A 432 20.33 8.67 -17.55
C ALA A 432 21.67 7.96 -17.84
N THR A 433 22.13 8.07 -19.08
CA THR A 433 23.32 7.38 -19.59
C THR A 433 24.61 8.12 -19.24
N ALA A 434 24.54 9.42 -19.00
CA ALA A 434 25.69 10.32 -18.93
C ALA A 434 26.63 10.18 -20.16
N ASP A 435 26.05 9.87 -21.31
CA ASP A 435 26.73 9.74 -22.60
C ASP A 435 26.10 10.71 -23.61
N TRP A 436 26.84 11.79 -23.92
CA TRP A 436 26.37 12.84 -24.82
C TRP A 436 25.95 12.33 -26.20
N LYS A 437 26.60 11.28 -26.71
CA LYS A 437 26.26 10.70 -28.02
C LYS A 437 24.83 10.11 -27.98
N SER A 438 24.53 9.35 -26.96
CA SER A 438 23.19 8.77 -26.77
C SER A 438 22.12 9.85 -26.55
N GLU A 439 22.45 10.88 -25.76
CA GLU A 439 21.56 12.00 -25.46
C GLU A 439 21.27 12.83 -26.73
N LEU A 440 22.30 13.13 -27.51
CA LEU A 440 22.18 13.85 -28.77
C LEU A 440 21.39 13.05 -29.82
N GLU A 441 21.61 11.74 -29.95
CA GLU A 441 20.85 10.88 -30.86
C GLU A 441 19.36 10.89 -30.51
N LEU A 442 18.99 10.72 -29.26
CA LEU A 442 17.61 10.79 -28.78
C LEU A 442 16.96 12.14 -29.09
N ASN A 443 17.70 13.23 -28.85
CA ASN A 443 17.25 14.59 -29.15
C ASN A 443 16.99 14.80 -30.66
N LEU A 444 17.90 14.31 -31.53
CA LEU A 444 17.76 14.42 -32.98
C LEU A 444 16.57 13.60 -33.50
N ARG A 445 16.41 12.35 -33.03
CA ARG A 445 15.28 11.48 -33.41
C ARG A 445 13.93 12.04 -32.97
N GLN A 446 13.86 12.65 -31.77
CA GLN A 446 12.64 13.33 -31.33
C GLN A 446 12.36 14.58 -32.19
N ARG A 447 13.37 15.37 -32.52
CA ARG A 447 13.22 16.53 -33.42
C ARG A 447 12.83 16.13 -34.84
N GLY A 448 13.32 15.00 -35.33
CA GLY A 448 12.95 14.41 -36.62
C GLY A 448 11.56 13.78 -36.67
N GLY A 449 10.88 13.67 -35.52
CA GLY A 449 9.53 13.06 -35.41
C GLY A 449 9.53 11.53 -35.33
N GLU A 450 10.70 10.89 -35.22
CA GLU A 450 10.81 9.43 -35.03
C GLU A 450 10.39 9.00 -33.61
N ILE A 451 10.56 9.89 -32.63
CA ILE A 451 10.15 9.70 -31.23
C ILE A 451 9.07 10.72 -30.90
N ALA A 452 7.86 10.22 -30.65
CA ALA A 452 6.70 11.05 -30.26
C ALA A 452 6.57 11.26 -28.76
N ALA A 453 7.24 10.43 -27.95
CA ALA A 453 7.21 10.51 -26.49
C ALA A 453 8.02 11.70 -25.97
N PRO A 454 7.62 12.31 -24.82
CA PRO A 454 8.53 13.16 -24.04
C PRO A 454 9.80 12.41 -23.62
N ILE A 455 10.93 13.13 -23.55
CA ILE A 455 12.19 12.57 -23.09
C ILE A 455 12.66 13.33 -21.86
N LEU A 456 12.91 12.62 -20.78
CA LEU A 456 13.51 13.12 -19.56
C LEU A 456 15.00 12.78 -19.54
N TYR A 457 15.85 13.78 -19.52
CA TYR A 457 17.29 13.64 -19.35
C TYR A 457 17.66 13.92 -17.90
N ALA A 458 18.47 13.06 -17.27
CA ALA A 458 18.86 13.21 -15.86
C ALA A 458 20.34 12.94 -15.65
N TRP A 459 21.01 13.88 -14.99
CA TRP A 459 22.45 13.78 -14.66
C TRP A 459 22.76 14.48 -13.35
N THR A 460 23.94 14.19 -12.81
CA THR A 460 24.47 14.86 -11.62
C THR A 460 25.76 15.61 -11.97
N GLU A 461 26.01 16.72 -11.30
CA GLU A 461 27.28 17.44 -11.36
C GLU A 461 28.35 16.77 -10.47
N PRO A 462 29.64 17.17 -10.58
CA PRO A 462 30.72 16.55 -9.82
C PRO A 462 30.40 16.43 -8.32
N ASN A 463 30.82 15.31 -7.72
CA ASN A 463 30.57 14.94 -6.32
C ASN A 463 29.10 14.90 -5.93
N ALA A 464 28.19 14.83 -6.91
CA ALA A 464 26.73 14.94 -6.71
C ALA A 464 26.31 16.18 -5.91
N CYS A 465 27.09 17.27 -5.98
CA CYS A 465 26.77 18.54 -5.31
C CYS A 465 25.56 19.25 -5.94
N ALA A 466 25.21 18.90 -7.17
CA ALA A 466 23.98 19.34 -7.83
C ALA A 466 23.48 18.25 -8.78
N GLY A 467 22.21 18.32 -9.11
CA GLY A 467 21.57 17.39 -10.05
C GLY A 467 20.52 18.07 -10.92
N HIS A 468 20.36 17.55 -12.11
CA HIS A 468 19.47 18.09 -13.12
C HIS A 468 18.50 17.03 -13.62
N ALA A 469 17.28 17.45 -13.90
CA ALA A 469 16.27 16.72 -14.64
C ALA A 469 15.64 17.65 -15.68
N VAL A 470 15.75 17.31 -16.95
CA VAL A 470 15.24 18.13 -18.08
C VAL A 470 14.24 17.30 -18.87
N LEU A 471 12.99 17.72 -18.88
CA LEU A 471 11.94 17.13 -19.71
C LEU A 471 11.81 17.90 -21.02
N ILE A 472 12.00 17.23 -22.13
CA ILE A 472 11.78 17.74 -23.47
C ILE A 472 10.52 17.11 -24.05
N ILE A 473 9.57 17.98 -24.41
CA ILE A 473 8.30 17.59 -25.05
C ILE A 473 8.45 17.80 -26.57
N PRO A 474 7.87 16.95 -27.42
CA PRO A 474 7.85 17.16 -28.86
C PRO A 474 7.38 18.58 -29.24
N ASN A 475 8.03 19.19 -30.23
CA ASN A 475 7.76 20.55 -30.70
C ASN A 475 8.08 21.69 -29.70
N SER A 476 8.76 21.39 -28.59
CA SER A 476 9.29 22.37 -27.64
C SER A 476 10.77 22.69 -27.93
N PRO A 477 11.40 23.63 -27.19
CA PRO A 477 12.86 23.75 -27.21
C PRO A 477 13.53 22.41 -26.94
N CYS A 478 14.56 22.08 -27.71
CA CYS A 478 15.24 20.78 -27.64
C CYS A 478 16.37 20.78 -26.59
N LEU A 479 16.91 19.60 -26.27
CA LEU A 479 17.99 19.45 -25.30
C LEU A 479 19.20 20.33 -25.64
N GLN A 480 19.58 20.42 -26.93
CA GLN A 480 20.73 21.20 -27.39
C GLN A 480 20.60 22.70 -27.05
N CYS A 481 19.39 23.24 -26.84
CA CYS A 481 19.21 24.63 -26.42
C CYS A 481 19.92 24.96 -25.11
N GLY A 482 20.01 23.99 -24.18
CA GLY A 482 20.67 24.12 -22.89
C GLY A 482 22.14 23.68 -22.87
N PHE A 483 22.69 23.24 -24.01
CA PHE A 483 24.06 22.72 -24.11
C PHE A 483 24.89 23.44 -25.17
N SER A 484 26.20 23.48 -24.99
CA SER A 484 27.15 23.90 -26.03
C SER A 484 27.25 22.83 -27.11
N LEU A 485 27.94 23.15 -28.20
CA LEU A 485 28.21 22.17 -29.26
C LEU A 485 29.12 21.02 -28.78
N SER A 486 29.94 21.25 -27.76
CA SER A 486 30.79 20.24 -27.10
C SER A 486 30.04 19.35 -26.10
N GLY A 487 28.74 19.63 -25.82
CA GLY A 487 27.94 18.87 -24.85
C GLY A 487 28.07 19.37 -23.41
N ASP A 488 28.66 20.56 -23.20
CA ASP A 488 28.70 21.16 -21.86
C ASP A 488 27.38 21.85 -21.54
N CYS A 489 26.80 21.60 -20.38
CA CYS A 489 25.59 22.27 -19.92
C CYS A 489 25.86 23.77 -19.72
N LYS A 490 25.03 24.64 -20.32
CA LYS A 490 25.16 26.10 -20.21
C LYS A 490 24.84 26.60 -18.78
N LEU A 491 23.91 25.95 -18.10
CA LEU A 491 23.58 26.25 -16.72
C LEU A 491 24.18 25.19 -15.81
N GLN A 492 25.38 25.43 -15.35
CA GLN A 492 26.01 24.65 -14.27
C GLN A 492 25.71 25.30 -12.94
N VAL A 493 25.43 24.50 -11.92
CA VAL A 493 25.20 24.97 -10.54
C VAL A 493 26.55 25.15 -9.84
N THR A 494 27.49 24.25 -10.08
CA THR A 494 28.78 24.20 -9.42
C THR A 494 29.93 24.53 -10.37
N ALA A 495 31.01 25.13 -9.83
CA ALA A 495 32.25 25.35 -10.53
C ALA A 495 33.43 24.82 -9.71
N TRP A 496 34.42 24.31 -10.39
CA TRP A 496 35.54 23.60 -9.77
C TRP A 496 36.86 24.30 -10.10
N PRO A 497 37.48 25.01 -9.15
CA PRO A 497 38.79 25.61 -9.36
C PRO A 497 39.87 24.52 -9.52
N GLY A 498 40.60 24.52 -10.67
CA GLY A 498 41.67 23.57 -10.98
C GLY A 498 41.18 22.29 -11.68
N GLU A 499 42.14 21.37 -11.94
CA GLU A 499 41.91 20.14 -12.75
C GLU A 499 41.19 18.99 -12.01
N LYS A 500 40.74 19.20 -10.78
CA LYS A 500 40.19 18.14 -9.87
C LYS A 500 38.74 17.74 -10.12
N LYS A 501 38.23 17.86 -11.34
CA LYS A 501 36.82 17.49 -11.64
C LYS A 501 36.54 15.99 -11.59
N GLN A 502 37.54 15.17 -11.80
CA GLN A 502 37.41 13.72 -11.96
C GLN A 502 38.62 13.01 -11.35
N GLN A 503 38.38 11.85 -10.78
CA GLN A 503 39.44 10.95 -10.33
C GLN A 503 39.60 9.81 -11.34
N THR A 504 40.84 9.36 -11.52
CA THR A 504 41.17 8.28 -12.44
C THR A 504 41.44 7.01 -11.65
N GLU A 505 40.78 5.91 -12.03
CA GLU A 505 41.09 4.61 -11.45
C GLU A 505 42.54 4.18 -11.77
N PRO A 506 43.31 3.68 -10.78
CA PRO A 506 44.70 3.30 -11.00
C PRO A 506 44.89 2.17 -12.01
N ALA A 507 43.86 1.36 -12.27
CA ALA A 507 43.97 0.13 -13.07
C ALA A 507 43.79 0.31 -14.57
N CYS A 508 42.89 1.17 -15.04
CA CYS A 508 42.53 1.28 -16.46
C CYS A 508 42.39 2.72 -16.97
N GLY A 509 42.68 3.72 -16.12
CA GLY A 509 42.49 5.12 -16.48
C GLY A 509 41.04 5.55 -16.62
N ALA A 510 40.07 4.72 -16.18
CA ALA A 510 38.67 5.08 -16.15
C ALA A 510 38.45 6.25 -15.19
N VAL A 511 37.70 7.21 -15.65
CA VAL A 511 37.42 8.43 -14.89
C VAL A 511 36.14 8.24 -14.09
N PHE A 512 36.18 8.57 -12.82
CA PHE A 512 34.99 8.51 -11.95
C PHE A 512 34.84 9.74 -11.07
N GLN A 513 33.66 9.93 -10.55
CA GLN A 513 33.36 10.97 -9.55
C GLN A 513 33.06 10.31 -8.20
N PRO A 514 33.75 10.75 -7.13
CA PRO A 514 33.51 10.22 -5.79
C PRO A 514 32.23 10.83 -5.21
N TYR A 515 31.15 10.06 -5.17
CA TYR A 515 29.92 10.43 -4.47
C TYR A 515 29.23 9.16 -3.93
N GLY A 516 28.52 9.32 -2.85
CA GLY A 516 27.73 8.27 -2.22
C GLY A 516 26.25 8.28 -2.64
N PRO A 517 25.49 7.30 -2.16
CA PRO A 517 24.06 7.21 -2.46
C PRO A 517 23.25 8.36 -1.84
N ILE A 518 23.70 8.94 -0.74
CA ILE A 518 22.97 10.01 -0.02
C ILE A 518 23.01 11.31 -0.83
N GLU A 519 24.17 11.68 -1.38
CA GLU A 519 24.33 12.87 -2.20
C GLU A 519 23.50 12.79 -3.49
N LEU A 520 23.30 11.57 -4.00
CA LEU A 520 22.47 11.32 -5.19
C LEU A 520 20.97 11.48 -4.97
N LEU A 521 20.48 11.39 -3.71
CA LEU A 521 19.04 11.42 -3.43
C LEU A 521 18.34 12.66 -3.99
N GLY A 522 19.01 13.82 -3.95
CA GLY A 522 18.46 15.04 -4.51
C GLY A 522 18.25 14.95 -6.02
N THR A 523 19.24 14.45 -6.76
CA THR A 523 19.15 14.23 -8.23
C THR A 523 18.05 13.22 -8.54
N ILE A 524 18.00 12.10 -7.82
CA ILE A 524 16.97 11.05 -8.00
C ILE A 524 15.58 11.63 -7.74
N SER A 525 15.42 12.44 -6.69
CA SER A 525 14.15 13.05 -6.32
C SER A 525 13.61 13.99 -7.41
N VAL A 526 14.44 14.91 -7.92
CA VAL A 526 13.99 15.83 -8.98
C VAL A 526 13.70 15.10 -10.28
N ALA A 527 14.47 14.07 -10.63
CA ALA A 527 14.22 13.26 -11.82
C ALA A 527 12.95 12.40 -11.70
N ALA A 528 12.78 11.69 -10.60
CA ALA A 528 11.58 10.85 -10.37
C ALA A 528 10.30 11.68 -10.27
N SER A 529 10.34 12.82 -9.57
CA SER A 529 9.17 13.71 -9.46
C SER A 529 8.80 14.35 -10.80
N LEU A 530 9.78 14.74 -11.62
CA LEU A 530 9.50 15.29 -12.96
C LEU A 530 8.97 14.20 -13.90
N ALA A 531 9.50 12.98 -13.83
CA ALA A 531 8.99 11.83 -14.56
C ALA A 531 7.54 11.53 -14.21
N LEU A 532 7.21 11.49 -12.91
CA LEU A 532 5.85 11.27 -12.42
C LEU A 532 4.88 12.35 -12.91
N ASP A 533 5.27 13.62 -12.81
CA ASP A 533 4.44 14.73 -13.27
C ASP A 533 4.26 14.74 -14.81
N ALA A 534 5.26 14.29 -15.57
CA ALA A 534 5.17 14.09 -17.00
C ALA A 534 4.17 12.98 -17.36
N LEU A 535 4.25 11.81 -16.69
CA LEU A 535 3.35 10.69 -16.89
C LEU A 535 1.89 11.02 -16.55
N LEU A 536 1.68 11.87 -15.54
CA LEU A 536 0.36 12.37 -15.13
C LEU A 536 -0.08 13.61 -15.93
N GLY A 537 0.64 13.99 -16.99
CA GLY A 537 0.28 15.11 -17.85
C GLY A 537 0.26 16.48 -17.16
N LYS A 538 0.92 16.64 -16.01
CA LYS A 538 0.97 17.91 -15.26
C LYS A 538 1.94 18.92 -15.86
N VAL A 539 2.96 18.46 -16.59
CA VAL A 539 3.97 19.30 -17.25
C VAL A 539 3.59 19.48 -18.72
N LYS A 540 3.42 20.73 -19.16
CA LYS A 540 2.93 21.07 -20.52
C LYS A 540 3.99 21.76 -21.40
N ALA A 541 5.16 22.03 -20.86
CA ALA A 541 6.27 22.67 -21.56
C ALA A 541 7.60 21.99 -21.23
N ALA A 542 8.63 22.20 -22.06
CA ALA A 542 9.98 21.79 -21.71
C ALA A 542 10.35 22.40 -20.35
N THR A 543 10.79 21.57 -19.44
CA THR A 543 10.95 21.95 -18.02
C THR A 543 12.25 21.38 -17.47
N GLN A 544 12.99 22.20 -16.75
CA GLN A 544 14.14 21.76 -15.96
C GLN A 544 13.84 21.87 -14.48
N ARG A 545 14.16 20.81 -13.74
CA ARG A 545 14.23 20.82 -12.26
C ARG A 545 15.68 20.65 -11.86
N ILE A 546 16.11 21.46 -10.88
CA ILE A 546 17.48 21.45 -10.38
C ILE A 546 17.44 21.20 -8.88
N TRP A 547 18.32 20.34 -8.41
CA TRP A 547 18.66 20.20 -7.02
C TRP A 547 20.05 20.78 -6.80
N ALA A 548 20.20 21.68 -5.85
CA ALA A 548 21.48 22.19 -5.38
C ALA A 548 21.70 21.68 -3.96
N GLY A 549 22.79 20.97 -3.73
CA GLY A 549 23.15 20.45 -2.42
C GLY A 549 23.48 21.56 -1.43
N PRO A 550 23.69 21.21 -0.13
CA PRO A 550 24.16 22.16 0.87
C PRO A 550 25.50 22.77 0.47
N GLU A 551 25.70 24.04 0.80
CA GLU A 551 26.97 24.74 0.53
C GLU A 551 28.17 24.06 1.23
N SER A 552 27.94 23.46 2.41
CA SER A 552 28.94 22.67 3.12
C SER A 552 29.47 21.51 2.28
N LEU A 553 28.58 20.74 1.64
CA LEU A 553 28.96 19.63 0.77
C LEU A 553 29.83 20.10 -0.40
N LEU A 554 29.46 21.21 -1.03
CA LEU A 554 30.21 21.80 -2.13
C LEU A 554 31.59 22.28 -1.70
N THR A 555 31.66 22.99 -0.56
CA THR A 555 32.90 23.55 -0.01
C THR A 555 33.85 22.45 0.45
N GLU A 556 33.37 21.43 1.15
CA GLU A 556 34.15 20.27 1.60
C GLU A 556 34.73 19.50 0.41
N ALA A 557 34.00 19.42 -0.69
CA ALA A 557 34.48 18.81 -1.93
C ALA A 557 35.47 19.72 -2.70
N GLY A 558 35.69 20.98 -2.30
CA GLY A 558 36.56 21.96 -2.92
C GLY A 558 35.93 22.66 -4.13
N GLY A 559 34.61 22.62 -4.26
CA GLY A 559 33.87 23.34 -5.28
C GLY A 559 33.36 24.72 -4.79
N ILE A 560 32.85 25.49 -5.73
CA ILE A 560 32.20 26.79 -5.50
C ILE A 560 30.93 26.87 -6.34
N TRP A 561 30.01 27.77 -6.00
CA TRP A 561 28.89 28.06 -6.87
C TRP A 561 29.36 28.68 -8.19
N SER A 562 28.76 28.27 -9.30
CA SER A 562 29.08 28.84 -10.61
C SER A 562 28.60 30.30 -10.72
N LYS A 563 29.19 31.04 -11.67
CA LYS A 563 28.77 32.40 -11.96
C LYS A 563 27.33 32.43 -12.54
N GLU A 564 27.03 31.44 -13.34
CA GLU A 564 25.71 31.23 -13.97
C GLU A 564 24.63 31.03 -12.92
N TRP A 565 24.90 30.21 -11.90
CA TRP A 565 24.00 29.96 -10.79
C TRP A 565 23.77 31.19 -9.93
N ILE A 566 24.85 31.93 -9.59
CA ILE A 566 24.80 33.13 -8.76
C ILE A 566 24.06 34.28 -9.50
N SER A 567 24.34 34.46 -10.80
CA SER A 567 23.77 35.57 -11.60
C SER A 567 22.33 35.30 -12.04
N GLY A 568 21.89 34.05 -12.04
CA GLY A 568 20.58 33.63 -12.54
C GLY A 568 19.38 33.96 -11.65
N ASN A 569 19.54 34.71 -10.55
CA ASN A 569 18.50 35.00 -9.56
C ASN A 569 17.72 33.75 -9.11
N MET A 570 18.40 32.60 -9.05
CA MET A 570 17.81 31.34 -8.63
C MET A 570 17.48 31.42 -7.15
N GLU A 571 16.19 31.48 -6.83
CA GLU A 571 15.72 31.41 -5.47
C GLU A 571 16.05 30.04 -4.87
N ARG A 572 16.94 30.01 -3.88
CA ARG A 572 17.36 28.79 -3.18
C ARG A 572 16.20 28.04 -2.52
N GLY A 573 15.06 28.71 -2.29
CA GLY A 573 13.86 28.15 -1.65
C GLY A 573 12.85 27.49 -2.57
N LYS A 574 13.02 27.50 -3.90
CA LYS A 574 12.03 26.95 -4.85
C LYS A 574 12.29 25.50 -5.29
N GLY A 575 12.65 24.64 -4.39
CA GLY A 575 12.81 23.21 -4.64
C GLY A 575 14.27 22.76 -4.65
N GLY A 576 14.52 21.57 -4.18
CA GLY A 576 15.84 20.99 -4.09
C GLY A 576 16.75 21.60 -3.03
N PHE A 577 16.29 22.59 -2.27
CA PHE A 577 17.02 23.24 -1.20
C PHE A 577 16.74 22.55 0.14
N GLN A 578 17.79 22.24 0.88
CA GLN A 578 17.69 21.68 2.23
C GLN A 578 17.84 22.80 3.25
N GLU A 579 16.83 23.00 4.11
CA GLU A 579 16.84 23.94 5.21
C GLU A 579 17.12 23.20 6.52
N GLU A 580 18.03 23.73 7.33
CA GLU A 580 18.31 23.25 8.68
C GLU A 580 17.78 24.28 9.69
N ARG A 581 17.01 23.79 10.68
CA ARG A 581 16.50 24.58 11.80
C ARG A 581 16.89 23.95 13.12
N VAL A 582 17.19 24.78 14.09
CA VAL A 582 17.37 24.33 15.47
C VAL A 582 16.00 23.87 16.00
N TRP A 583 15.97 22.68 16.60
CA TRP A 583 14.78 22.17 17.29
C TRP A 583 14.70 22.80 18.68
N GLU A 584 13.98 23.88 18.80
CA GLU A 584 13.89 24.65 20.02
C GLU A 584 13.10 23.92 21.12
N ARG A 585 13.52 24.13 22.37
CA ARG A 585 12.82 23.61 23.53
C ARG A 585 11.53 24.41 23.76
N ASP A 586 10.39 23.74 23.79
CA ASP A 586 9.13 24.33 24.20
C ASP A 586 9.10 24.41 25.74
N PRO A 587 9.03 25.60 26.34
CA PRO A 587 8.95 25.77 27.79
C PRO A 587 7.70 25.12 28.40
N LEU A 588 6.64 24.96 27.62
CA LEU A 588 5.38 24.36 28.02
C LEU A 588 5.31 22.85 27.72
N CYS A 589 6.38 22.25 27.23
CA CYS A 589 6.41 20.84 26.92
C CYS A 589 6.12 19.96 28.15
N ASP A 590 5.14 19.09 28.06
CA ASP A 590 4.74 18.21 29.15
C ASP A 590 5.81 17.18 29.56
N VAL A 591 6.80 16.93 28.68
CA VAL A 591 7.88 15.97 28.92
C VAL A 591 9.15 16.63 29.46
N CYS A 592 9.59 17.71 28.83
CA CYS A 592 10.86 18.39 29.14
C CYS A 592 10.73 19.88 29.45
N GLY A 593 9.55 20.46 29.35
CA GLY A 593 9.26 21.83 29.77
C GLY A 593 9.52 21.96 31.27
N GLY A 594 10.24 23.01 31.65
CA GLY A 594 10.84 23.18 32.99
C GLY A 594 9.87 22.99 34.13
N SER A 595 10.38 22.43 35.20
CA SER A 595 9.75 22.31 36.50
C SER A 595 9.81 23.64 37.29
N ASP A 596 9.72 24.79 36.62
CA ASP A 596 9.66 26.07 37.31
C ASP A 596 8.22 26.33 37.79
N PRO A 597 7.95 26.30 39.11
CA PRO A 597 6.61 26.48 39.65
C PRO A 597 6.00 27.85 39.31
N ALA A 598 6.83 28.85 38.99
CA ALA A 598 6.40 30.20 38.67
C ALA A 598 5.69 30.32 37.32
N ILE A 599 6.05 29.48 36.34
CA ILE A 599 5.42 29.48 35.00
C ILE A 599 4.04 28.81 35.03
N ARG A 600 3.81 27.84 35.95
CA ARG A 600 2.51 27.17 36.10
C ARG A 600 1.42 28.01 36.75
N LEU A 601 1.79 29.04 37.48
CA LEU A 601 0.84 29.91 38.15
C LEU A 601 0.33 31.06 37.25
N SER A 602 1.09 31.45 36.23
CA SER A 602 0.67 32.51 35.29
C SER A 602 -0.37 32.02 34.25
N SER A 603 -0.45 30.72 34.00
CA SER A 603 -1.44 30.15 33.04
C SER A 603 -2.80 29.81 33.66
N LYS A 604 -2.97 29.96 34.98
CA LYS A 604 -4.24 29.72 35.68
C LYS A 604 -5.07 30.99 35.97
N SER A 605 -4.64 32.16 35.50
CA SER A 605 -5.31 33.44 35.77
C SER A 605 -6.16 34.00 34.64
N ASP A 606 -6.34 33.30 33.53
CA ASP A 606 -7.33 33.72 32.53
C ASP A 606 -8.69 33.06 32.78
N ASN A 607 -9.43 33.73 33.64
CA ASN A 607 -10.83 33.45 33.94
C ASN A 607 -11.70 33.93 32.77
N PRO A 608 -12.48 33.07 32.08
CA PRO A 608 -13.33 33.49 30.99
C PRO A 608 -14.71 33.97 31.53
N ASN A 609 -14.73 35.08 32.25
CA ASN A 609 -15.99 35.76 32.57
C ASN A 609 -15.82 37.26 32.33
N ASN A 610 -15.89 37.69 31.08
CA ASN A 610 -16.35 39.04 30.73
C ASN A 610 -16.85 39.02 29.27
N VAL A 611 -18.08 38.56 29.07
CA VAL A 611 -18.85 38.87 27.87
C VAL A 611 -19.54 40.20 28.12
N SER A 612 -18.98 41.28 27.66
CA SER A 612 -19.69 42.55 27.49
C SER A 612 -20.13 42.68 26.03
N SER A 613 -21.43 42.71 25.87
CA SER A 613 -22.17 43.09 24.68
C SER A 613 -21.70 44.43 24.08
N SER A 614 -21.42 44.47 22.76
CA SER A 614 -21.57 45.67 21.95
C SER A 614 -21.87 45.32 20.51
N THR A 615 -23.11 45.49 20.17
CA THR A 615 -23.78 45.95 18.95
C THR A 615 -22.92 46.20 17.71
N LEU A 616 -23.35 45.53 16.60
CA LEU A 616 -23.11 45.88 15.22
C LEU A 616 -23.79 47.22 14.86
N PRO A 617 -23.26 48.01 13.89
CA PRO A 617 -24.10 48.68 12.93
C PRO A 617 -23.72 48.39 11.47
N SER A 618 -24.79 48.23 10.74
CA SER A 618 -25.06 48.38 9.30
C SER A 618 -23.95 48.08 8.29
#